data_0dbecbc15a2b9eefd4cfbd5843a5583f
#
_entry.id   0dbecbc15a2b9eefd4cfbd5843a5583f
#
_cell.length_a   1.000
_cell.length_b   1.000
_cell.length_c   1.000
_cell.angle_alpha   90.00
_cell.angle_beta   90.00
_cell.angle_gamma   90.00
#
_symmetry.space_group_name_H-M   'P 1'
#
loop_
_entity.id
_entity.type
_entity.pdbx_description
1 polymer ?
#
loop_
_entity_poly.entity_id
_entity_poly.type
_entity_poly.pdbx_seq_one_letter_code
_entity_poly.pdbx_strand_id
1 'polypeptide(L)'
;MHHFQARNGEMHCEDVPLRRIARDVGTPVYVYSHATLAHHYRVFDEAFGGIPHIVCFSMKSNSNGSVIRTFTGLGSGVDIVSGGELARALAAGAPPGKIVYSGVGKKVPEIEEALRRGILMFNVESREELETIDAVAGRMRKRAPIAIRVNPDVDPKTHPYISTGLKKNKFGIRIGQALKDYEWAAGRRHIEVVGVDCHIGSQLTDVAPFVDAAARVRRLVDRLLRKGLPIRIVDIGGGLGIRYNDEFPPDPKAYAGAVADAFRGLPVTLVLEPGRVLVGNAGVLLTEVLYTKPIPSPAGKGKKHFFIVDAAMNDLARPSLYGSYHAILPVGKARRGKVTADVVGPICESGDFLAKDRPMPPCRGGDLLAVMSAGAYGFSMSSNYNTRPRAAEVMVSGNRFEVVRVRETVRELYRGERTASFLSRRRTGKG
;
A
#
# COMPACT_ATOMS: atom_id res chain seq x y z
N MET A 1 -7.59 -15.02 -6.07
CA MET A 1 -7.81 -16.16 -5.13
C MET A 1 -7.16 -15.78 -3.80
N HIS A 2 -7.72 -16.19 -2.65
CA HIS A 2 -7.13 -16.01 -1.33
C HIS A 2 -7.42 -17.21 -0.44
N HIS A 3 -6.62 -17.41 0.62
CA HIS A 3 -6.71 -18.54 1.53
C HIS A 3 -7.50 -18.24 2.82
N PHE A 4 -8.51 -17.36 2.74
CA PHE A 4 -9.49 -17.17 3.80
C PHE A 4 -10.78 -17.88 3.40
N GLN A 5 -11.12 -18.96 4.09
CA GLN A 5 -12.23 -19.84 3.71
C GLN A 5 -13.01 -20.32 4.93
N ALA A 6 -14.33 -20.43 4.79
CA ALA A 6 -15.16 -21.06 5.80
C ALA A 6 -15.04 -22.60 5.68
N ARG A 7 -14.67 -23.27 6.78
CA ARG A 7 -14.65 -24.73 6.90
C ARG A 7 -15.52 -25.13 8.10
N ASN A 8 -16.49 -25.98 7.89
CA ASN A 8 -17.44 -26.42 8.93
C ASN A 8 -18.13 -25.25 9.68
N GLY A 9 -18.36 -24.13 8.98
CA GLY A 9 -19.00 -22.95 9.57
C GLY A 9 -18.08 -22.05 10.37
N GLU A 10 -16.77 -22.26 10.32
CA GLU A 10 -15.74 -21.41 10.93
C GLU A 10 -14.76 -20.90 9.87
N MET A 11 -14.39 -19.61 9.95
CA MET A 11 -13.45 -19.01 9.01
C MET A 11 -12.00 -19.32 9.41
N HIS A 12 -11.24 -19.76 8.43
CA HIS A 12 -9.82 -20.07 8.53
C HIS A 12 -8.99 -19.13 7.66
N CYS A 13 -7.78 -18.86 8.10
CA CYS A 13 -6.68 -18.38 7.26
C CYS A 13 -5.76 -19.59 7.01
N GLU A 14 -5.65 -20.02 5.76
CA GLU A 14 -4.97 -21.29 5.43
C GLU A 14 -5.57 -22.45 6.25
N ASP A 15 -4.81 -23.08 7.14
CA ASP A 15 -5.30 -24.17 8.00
C ASP A 15 -5.53 -23.73 9.46
N VAL A 16 -5.38 -22.42 9.77
CA VAL A 16 -5.55 -21.87 11.12
C VAL A 16 -6.94 -21.25 11.27
N PRO A 17 -7.77 -21.69 12.23
CA PRO A 17 -9.02 -21.03 12.56
C PRO A 17 -8.77 -19.60 13.07
N LEU A 18 -9.48 -18.59 12.52
CA LEU A 18 -9.31 -17.20 12.95
C LEU A 18 -9.68 -17.00 14.42
N ARG A 19 -10.61 -17.79 14.96
CA ARG A 19 -10.96 -17.78 16.40
C ARG A 19 -9.75 -18.11 17.29
N ARG A 20 -8.87 -19.04 16.85
CA ARG A 20 -7.66 -19.37 17.59
C ARG A 20 -6.74 -18.15 17.66
N ILE A 21 -6.56 -17.42 16.56
CA ILE A 21 -5.74 -16.20 16.53
C ILE A 21 -6.34 -15.14 17.47
N ALA A 22 -7.67 -14.91 17.41
CA ALA A 22 -8.34 -13.97 18.30
C ALA A 22 -8.15 -14.32 19.78
N ARG A 23 -8.25 -15.60 20.15
CA ARG A 23 -8.04 -16.07 21.51
C ARG A 23 -6.61 -15.87 22.00
N ASP A 24 -5.62 -16.21 21.14
CA ASP A 24 -4.21 -16.28 21.54
C ASP A 24 -3.51 -14.90 21.46
N VAL A 25 -3.99 -13.99 20.60
CA VAL A 25 -3.37 -12.67 20.33
C VAL A 25 -4.27 -11.50 20.76
N GLY A 26 -5.59 -11.74 20.86
CA GLY A 26 -6.59 -10.69 21.07
C GLY A 26 -6.97 -9.94 19.81
N THR A 27 -8.04 -9.14 19.91
CA THR A 27 -8.54 -8.27 18.83
C THR A 27 -8.38 -6.77 19.23
N PRO A 28 -8.41 -5.82 18.26
CA PRO A 28 -8.32 -6.06 16.83
C PRO A 28 -6.95 -6.58 16.42
N VAL A 29 -6.87 -7.40 15.37
CA VAL A 29 -5.59 -7.95 14.87
C VAL A 29 -5.62 -8.10 13.35
N TYR A 30 -4.55 -7.71 12.68
CA TYR A 30 -4.36 -7.99 11.27
C TYR A 30 -3.82 -9.41 11.08
N VAL A 31 -4.42 -10.15 10.14
CA VAL A 31 -4.00 -11.51 9.81
C VAL A 31 -3.67 -11.59 8.33
N TYR A 32 -2.45 -12.01 8.02
CA TYR A 32 -1.96 -12.18 6.65
C TYR A 32 -1.74 -13.65 6.33
N SER A 33 -2.14 -14.08 5.13
CA SER A 33 -1.85 -15.40 4.59
C SER A 33 -0.57 -15.36 3.78
N HIS A 34 0.46 -16.08 4.21
CA HIS A 34 1.72 -16.24 3.49
C HIS A 34 1.52 -16.91 2.13
N ALA A 35 0.69 -17.97 2.08
CA ALA A 35 0.39 -18.66 0.82
C ALA A 35 -0.28 -17.74 -0.19
N THR A 36 -1.19 -16.84 0.24
CA THR A 36 -1.82 -15.86 -0.65
C THR A 36 -0.80 -14.83 -1.15
N LEU A 37 0.05 -14.29 -0.26
CA LEU A 37 1.11 -13.35 -0.65
C LEU A 37 2.03 -13.95 -1.71
N ALA A 38 2.55 -15.15 -1.45
CA ALA A 38 3.44 -15.86 -2.36
C ALA A 38 2.77 -16.20 -3.70
N HIS A 39 1.51 -16.63 -3.67
CA HIS A 39 0.73 -16.92 -4.87
C HIS A 39 0.52 -15.68 -5.74
N HIS A 40 0.09 -14.56 -5.13
CA HIS A 40 -0.15 -13.32 -5.87
C HIS A 40 1.13 -12.80 -6.54
N TYR A 41 2.26 -12.88 -5.82
CA TYR A 41 3.54 -12.48 -6.39
C TYR A 41 3.91 -13.33 -7.61
N ARG A 42 3.87 -14.67 -7.48
CA ARG A 42 4.23 -15.57 -8.58
C ARG A 42 3.35 -15.37 -9.82
N VAL A 43 2.03 -15.29 -9.62
CA VAL A 43 1.10 -15.05 -10.73
C VAL A 43 1.35 -13.72 -11.42
N PHE A 44 1.72 -12.69 -10.66
CA PHE A 44 2.04 -11.37 -11.22
C PHE A 44 3.38 -11.39 -11.97
N ASP A 45 4.42 -11.96 -11.40
CA ASP A 45 5.76 -12.07 -11.97
C ASP A 45 5.74 -12.94 -13.25
N GLU A 46 5.14 -14.13 -13.18
CA GLU A 46 5.00 -15.05 -14.32
C GLU A 46 4.24 -14.42 -15.50
N ALA A 47 3.29 -13.52 -15.22
CA ALA A 47 2.54 -12.83 -16.27
C ALA A 47 3.42 -11.96 -17.18
N PHE A 48 4.56 -11.47 -16.67
CA PHE A 48 5.56 -10.69 -17.43
C PHE A 48 6.73 -11.54 -17.94
N GLY A 49 6.71 -12.86 -17.80
CA GLY A 49 7.82 -13.76 -18.17
C GLY A 49 8.27 -13.69 -19.64
N GLY A 50 7.48 -13.06 -20.52
CA GLY A 50 7.83 -12.87 -21.94
C GLY A 50 8.67 -11.62 -22.26
N ILE A 51 9.04 -10.81 -21.25
CA ILE A 51 9.82 -9.58 -21.39
C ILE A 51 10.76 -9.41 -20.20
N PRO A 52 11.97 -8.85 -20.36
CA PRO A 52 12.84 -8.52 -19.22
C PRO A 52 12.11 -7.59 -18.24
N HIS A 53 11.98 -8.00 -16.98
CA HIS A 53 11.27 -7.20 -15.98
C HIS A 53 11.81 -7.40 -14.55
N ILE A 54 11.48 -6.45 -13.67
CA ILE A 54 11.74 -6.48 -12.25
C ILE A 54 10.44 -6.08 -11.55
N VAL A 55 9.90 -6.94 -10.69
CA VAL A 55 8.79 -6.58 -9.80
C VAL A 55 9.37 -5.92 -8.55
N CYS A 56 9.04 -4.66 -8.30
CA CYS A 56 9.38 -3.90 -7.11
C CYS A 56 8.14 -3.74 -6.23
N PHE A 57 8.02 -4.52 -5.17
CA PHE A 57 6.86 -4.44 -4.28
C PHE A 57 6.69 -3.04 -3.69
N SER A 58 5.54 -2.40 -3.92
CA SER A 58 5.22 -1.06 -3.42
C SER A 58 4.85 -1.13 -1.94
N MET A 59 5.88 -0.99 -1.05
CA MET A 59 5.76 -1.27 0.38
C MET A 59 4.91 -0.27 1.15
N LYS A 60 4.60 0.90 0.58
CA LYS A 60 3.60 1.84 1.12
C LYS A 60 2.22 1.18 1.31
N SER A 61 1.91 0.15 0.55
CA SER A 61 0.67 -0.62 0.69
C SER A 61 0.65 -1.50 1.95
N ASN A 62 1.80 -2.08 2.32
CA ASN A 62 2.01 -2.84 3.55
C ASN A 62 3.50 -2.90 3.88
N SER A 63 3.92 -2.21 4.91
CA SER A 63 5.33 -2.08 5.28
C SER A 63 5.79 -3.05 6.37
N ASN A 64 5.03 -4.12 6.65
CA ASN A 64 5.46 -5.15 7.61
C ASN A 64 6.71 -5.88 7.10
N GLY A 65 7.73 -6.03 7.96
CA GLY A 65 9.00 -6.65 7.58
C GLY A 65 8.86 -8.09 7.07
N SER A 66 7.94 -8.87 7.64
CA SER A 66 7.70 -10.26 7.18
C SER A 66 7.00 -10.30 5.82
N VAL A 67 6.12 -9.32 5.52
CA VAL A 67 5.50 -9.20 4.19
C VAL A 67 6.55 -8.82 3.15
N ILE A 68 7.41 -7.83 3.45
CA ILE A 68 8.51 -7.44 2.56
C ILE A 68 9.44 -8.63 2.33
N ARG A 69 9.85 -9.34 3.41
CA ARG A 69 10.74 -10.49 3.31
C ARG A 69 10.14 -11.66 2.53
N THR A 70 8.82 -11.84 2.57
CA THR A 70 8.14 -12.83 1.70
C THR A 70 8.42 -12.52 0.23
N PHE A 71 8.24 -11.28 -0.19
CA PHE A 71 8.45 -10.90 -1.60
C PHE A 71 9.92 -10.85 -1.99
N THR A 72 10.79 -10.29 -1.15
CA THR A 72 12.24 -10.26 -1.45
C THR A 72 12.84 -11.66 -1.52
N GLY A 73 12.34 -12.59 -0.70
CA GLY A 73 12.70 -14.01 -0.76
C GLY A 73 12.24 -14.73 -2.05
N LEU A 74 11.25 -14.18 -2.74
CA LEU A 74 10.78 -14.65 -4.06
C LEU A 74 11.46 -13.91 -5.23
N GLY A 75 12.40 -13.00 -4.96
CA GLY A 75 13.15 -12.28 -5.99
C GLY A 75 12.71 -10.84 -6.25
N SER A 76 11.65 -10.36 -5.56
CA SER A 76 11.16 -8.98 -5.69
C SER A 76 12.21 -7.95 -5.28
N GLY A 77 12.22 -6.82 -6.00
CA GLY A 77 12.70 -5.54 -5.50
C GLY A 77 11.64 -4.85 -4.63
N VAL A 78 11.88 -3.56 -4.30
CA VAL A 78 10.97 -2.77 -3.47
C VAL A 78 10.86 -1.35 -4.03
N ASP A 79 9.63 -0.82 -4.15
CA ASP A 79 9.36 0.61 -4.35
C ASP A 79 9.16 1.27 -2.99
N ILE A 80 9.97 2.32 -2.72
CA ILE A 80 9.98 3.09 -1.48
C ILE A 80 9.67 4.56 -1.74
N VAL A 81 9.16 5.26 -0.71
CA VAL A 81 8.81 6.68 -0.79
C VAL A 81 9.39 7.54 0.36
N SER A 82 10.24 6.96 1.21
CA SER A 82 10.90 7.67 2.32
C SER A 82 12.17 6.96 2.78
N GLY A 83 13.03 7.68 3.51
CA GLY A 83 14.20 7.09 4.16
C GLY A 83 13.85 6.03 5.22
N GLY A 84 12.70 6.18 5.89
CA GLY A 84 12.19 5.17 6.81
C GLY A 84 11.82 3.87 6.10
N GLU A 85 11.23 3.95 4.91
CA GLU A 85 10.96 2.79 4.07
C GLU A 85 12.26 2.16 3.55
N LEU A 86 13.27 2.97 3.16
CA LEU A 86 14.60 2.48 2.78
C LEU A 86 15.21 1.63 3.90
N ALA A 87 15.25 2.17 5.13
CA ALA A 87 15.80 1.45 6.28
C ALA A 87 15.06 0.14 6.55
N ARG A 88 13.73 0.16 6.46
CA ARG A 88 12.88 -1.02 6.66
C ARG A 88 13.05 -2.06 5.55
N ALA A 89 13.14 -1.64 4.29
CA ALA A 89 13.39 -2.52 3.15
C ALA A 89 14.74 -3.25 3.29
N LEU A 90 15.80 -2.53 3.64
CA LEU A 90 17.13 -3.10 3.87
C LEU A 90 17.14 -4.09 5.07
N ALA A 91 16.47 -3.73 6.17
CA ALA A 91 16.33 -4.61 7.34
C ALA A 91 15.55 -5.90 7.00
N ALA A 92 14.62 -5.84 6.06
CA ALA A 92 13.88 -6.99 5.55
C ALA A 92 14.65 -7.79 4.48
N GLY A 93 15.89 -7.40 4.14
CA GLY A 93 16.74 -8.11 3.20
C GLY A 93 16.50 -7.77 1.73
N ALA A 94 15.92 -6.59 1.43
CA ALA A 94 15.81 -6.13 0.05
C ALA A 94 17.21 -5.84 -0.54
N PRO A 95 17.53 -6.39 -1.72
CA PRO A 95 18.79 -6.08 -2.39
C PRO A 95 18.78 -4.62 -2.87
N PRO A 96 19.78 -3.78 -2.48
CA PRO A 96 19.77 -2.36 -2.83
C PRO A 96 19.62 -2.10 -4.35
N GLY A 97 20.30 -2.86 -5.19
CA GLY A 97 20.23 -2.76 -6.65
C GLY A 97 18.85 -3.11 -7.26
N LYS A 98 17.85 -3.47 -6.44
CA LYS A 98 16.45 -3.65 -6.83
C LYS A 98 15.51 -2.71 -6.05
N ILE A 99 16.02 -1.63 -5.46
CA ILE A 99 15.21 -0.62 -4.77
C ILE A 99 15.02 0.58 -5.69
N VAL A 100 13.76 0.96 -5.91
CA VAL A 100 13.35 2.18 -6.61
C VAL A 100 12.87 3.19 -5.57
N TYR A 101 13.32 4.45 -5.68
CA TYR A 101 12.94 5.50 -4.73
C TYR A 101 12.06 6.54 -5.43
N SER A 102 10.75 6.44 -5.18
CA SER A 102 9.70 7.32 -5.70
C SER A 102 9.29 8.40 -4.68
N GLY A 103 8.35 9.28 -5.04
CA GLY A 103 7.77 10.28 -4.15
C GLY A 103 8.38 11.67 -4.27
N VAL A 104 7.53 12.68 -4.03
CA VAL A 104 7.77 14.11 -4.33
C VAL A 104 8.58 14.87 -3.26
N GLY A 105 8.99 14.22 -2.18
CA GLY A 105 9.56 14.93 -1.02
C GLY A 105 10.83 14.30 -0.47
N LYS A 106 11.72 13.81 -1.33
CA LYS A 106 13.01 13.24 -0.92
C LYS A 106 13.89 14.32 -0.28
N LYS A 107 14.33 14.09 0.96
CA LYS A 107 15.22 14.99 1.69
C LYS A 107 16.69 14.69 1.39
N VAL A 108 17.56 15.71 1.53
CA VAL A 108 19.00 15.55 1.30
C VAL A 108 19.61 14.35 2.03
N PRO A 109 19.38 14.14 3.35
CA PRO A 109 19.93 12.97 4.05
C PRO A 109 19.42 11.63 3.51
N GLU A 110 18.18 11.59 3.00
CA GLU A 110 17.58 10.38 2.43
C GLU A 110 18.20 10.06 1.07
N ILE A 111 18.46 11.09 0.25
CA ILE A 111 19.18 10.95 -1.04
C ILE A 111 20.62 10.46 -0.77
N GLU A 112 21.31 11.03 0.21
CA GLU A 112 22.66 10.62 0.60
C GLU A 112 22.70 9.14 1.02
N GLU A 113 21.76 8.70 1.86
CA GLU A 113 21.69 7.30 2.29
C GLU A 113 21.39 6.37 1.10
N ALA A 114 20.44 6.72 0.25
CA ALA A 114 20.09 5.94 -0.92
C ALA A 114 21.28 5.80 -1.90
N LEU A 115 22.02 6.88 -2.15
CA LEU A 115 23.26 6.86 -2.94
C LEU A 115 24.36 6.04 -2.27
N ARG A 116 24.47 6.09 -0.95
CA ARG A 116 25.43 5.29 -0.20
C ARG A 116 25.15 3.79 -0.35
N ARG A 117 23.88 3.41 -0.29
CA ARG A 117 23.43 2.02 -0.44
C ARG A 117 23.47 1.49 -1.88
N GLY A 118 23.55 2.36 -2.88
CA GLY A 118 23.57 1.95 -4.29
C GLY A 118 22.21 1.37 -4.72
N ILE A 119 21.13 2.13 -4.53
CA ILE A 119 19.81 1.74 -5.01
C ILE A 119 19.76 1.66 -6.54
N LEU A 120 18.73 1.00 -7.09
CA LEU A 120 18.56 0.85 -8.53
C LEU A 120 18.43 2.22 -9.22
N MET A 121 17.52 3.06 -8.74
CA MET A 121 17.32 4.41 -9.28
C MET A 121 16.42 5.27 -8.40
N PHE A 122 16.49 6.58 -8.62
CA PHE A 122 15.50 7.55 -8.15
C PHE A 122 14.48 7.82 -9.25
N ASN A 123 13.19 7.74 -8.93
CA ASN A 123 12.10 8.29 -9.73
C ASN A 123 11.94 9.76 -9.38
N VAL A 124 12.39 10.65 -10.26
CA VAL A 124 12.47 12.10 -10.04
C VAL A 124 11.16 12.76 -10.43
N GLU A 125 10.62 13.58 -9.55
CA GLU A 125 9.27 14.14 -9.66
C GLU A 125 9.25 15.62 -10.11
N SER A 126 10.41 16.33 -10.04
CA SER A 126 10.54 17.73 -10.46
C SER A 126 11.96 18.09 -10.87
N ARG A 127 12.10 19.27 -11.52
CA ARG A 127 13.40 19.82 -11.90
C ARG A 127 14.25 20.17 -10.66
N GLU A 128 13.65 20.76 -9.68
CA GLU A 128 14.33 21.19 -8.44
C GLU A 128 14.84 19.99 -7.64
N GLU A 129 14.10 18.89 -7.66
CA GLU A 129 14.55 17.62 -7.08
C GLU A 129 15.76 17.06 -7.85
N LEU A 130 15.72 17.10 -9.17
CA LEU A 130 16.81 16.65 -10.04
C LEU A 130 18.09 17.46 -9.78
N GLU A 131 17.99 18.78 -9.63
CA GLU A 131 19.10 19.66 -9.29
C GLU A 131 19.66 19.34 -7.88
N THR A 132 18.79 19.05 -6.94
CA THR A 132 19.18 18.62 -5.60
C THR A 132 19.94 17.31 -5.63
N ILE A 133 19.46 16.32 -6.38
CA ILE A 133 20.13 15.01 -6.53
C ILE A 133 21.52 15.18 -7.18
N ASP A 134 21.65 16.01 -8.23
CA ASP A 134 22.95 16.31 -8.87
C ASP A 134 23.95 16.92 -7.88
N ALA A 135 23.51 17.92 -7.10
CA ALA A 135 24.33 18.58 -6.09
C ALA A 135 24.78 17.60 -4.99
N VAL A 136 23.87 16.76 -4.49
CA VAL A 136 24.17 15.73 -3.46
C VAL A 136 25.14 14.71 -4.01
N ALA A 137 24.89 14.16 -5.19
CA ALA A 137 25.76 13.19 -5.85
C ALA A 137 27.17 13.77 -6.10
N GLY A 138 27.25 15.05 -6.48
CA GLY A 138 28.52 15.76 -6.66
C GLY A 138 29.32 15.86 -5.38
N ARG A 139 28.71 16.26 -4.25
CA ARG A 139 29.37 16.28 -2.94
C ARG A 139 29.88 14.91 -2.51
N MET A 140 29.12 13.86 -2.84
CA MET A 140 29.48 12.48 -2.53
C MET A 140 30.46 11.83 -3.53
N ARG A 141 30.82 12.53 -4.62
CA ARG A 141 31.63 12.02 -5.74
C ARG A 141 31.04 10.73 -6.34
N LYS A 142 29.71 10.68 -6.46
CA LYS A 142 28.94 9.57 -7.03
C LYS A 142 28.21 10.03 -8.29
N ARG A 143 27.66 9.07 -9.02
CA ARG A 143 26.64 9.31 -10.04
C ARG A 143 25.32 8.74 -9.55
N ALA A 144 24.25 9.52 -9.68
CA ALA A 144 22.91 9.14 -9.27
C ALA A 144 22.16 8.53 -10.46
N PRO A 145 21.78 7.25 -10.42
CA PRO A 145 20.91 6.66 -11.42
C PRO A 145 19.49 7.22 -11.25
N ILE A 146 18.94 7.78 -12.33
CA ILE A 146 17.62 8.41 -12.31
C ILE A 146 16.71 7.94 -13.45
N ALA A 147 15.43 7.85 -13.16
CA ALA A 147 14.35 7.94 -14.13
C ALA A 147 13.54 9.21 -13.84
N ILE A 148 13.08 9.91 -14.87
CA ILE A 148 12.16 11.04 -14.66
C ILE A 148 10.75 10.48 -14.71
N ARG A 149 9.98 10.76 -13.65
CA ARG A 149 8.57 10.43 -13.60
C ARG A 149 7.78 11.39 -14.46
N VAL A 150 7.18 10.86 -15.51
CA VAL A 150 6.35 11.63 -16.42
C VAL A 150 4.86 11.44 -16.12
N ASN A 151 4.13 12.53 -16.18
CA ASN A 151 2.68 12.50 -16.12
C ASN A 151 2.15 12.45 -17.56
N PRO A 152 1.56 11.32 -17.99
CA PRO A 152 1.10 11.14 -19.35
C PRO A 152 -0.25 11.82 -19.63
N ASP A 153 -0.90 12.42 -18.62
CA ASP A 153 -2.21 13.07 -18.74
C ASP A 153 -3.32 12.08 -19.19
N VAL A 154 -3.37 10.94 -18.53
CA VAL A 154 -4.38 9.90 -18.73
C VAL A 154 -5.32 9.89 -17.53
N ASP A 155 -6.64 9.87 -17.79
CA ASP A 155 -7.64 9.73 -16.73
C ASP A 155 -7.79 8.25 -16.35
N PRO A 156 -7.41 7.87 -15.11
CA PRO A 156 -7.51 6.49 -14.65
C PRO A 156 -8.94 6.09 -14.26
N LYS A 157 -9.93 7.01 -14.33
CA LYS A 157 -11.33 6.79 -13.94
C LYS A 157 -11.48 6.17 -12.54
N THR A 158 -10.66 6.61 -11.58
CA THR A 158 -10.65 6.14 -10.19
C THR A 158 -11.04 7.26 -9.23
N HIS A 159 -11.15 6.94 -7.92
CA HIS A 159 -11.45 7.95 -6.90
C HIS A 159 -10.44 9.12 -6.99
N PRO A 160 -10.89 10.40 -6.92
CA PRO A 160 -10.02 11.56 -7.11
C PRO A 160 -8.77 11.59 -6.24
N TYR A 161 -8.83 11.10 -5.00
CA TYR A 161 -7.68 11.10 -4.08
C TYR A 161 -6.61 10.03 -4.38
N ILE A 162 -6.91 9.05 -5.24
CA ILE A 162 -5.96 8.00 -5.64
C ILE A 162 -5.59 8.04 -7.14
N SER A 163 -6.05 9.05 -7.86
CA SER A 163 -5.63 9.38 -9.22
C SER A 163 -4.32 10.19 -9.19
N THR A 164 -3.32 9.80 -9.97
CA THR A 164 -2.01 10.48 -10.03
C THR A 164 -1.60 10.90 -11.45
N GLY A 165 -2.35 10.47 -12.46
CA GLY A 165 -2.04 10.68 -13.88
C GLY A 165 -2.58 11.97 -14.51
N LEU A 166 -3.28 12.83 -13.78
CA LEU A 166 -3.89 14.05 -14.31
C LEU A 166 -2.98 15.27 -14.13
N LYS A 167 -3.11 16.28 -15.03
CA LYS A 167 -2.33 17.53 -15.02
C LYS A 167 -2.38 18.33 -13.72
N LYS A 168 -3.42 18.15 -12.91
CA LYS A 168 -3.64 18.86 -11.64
C LYS A 168 -2.94 18.22 -10.44
N ASN A 169 -2.33 17.06 -10.63
CA ASN A 169 -1.70 16.32 -9.54
C ASN A 169 -0.29 16.83 -9.25
N LYS A 170 0.14 16.69 -7.99
CA LYS A 170 1.49 17.05 -7.54
C LYS A 170 2.60 16.13 -8.07
N PHE A 171 2.24 15.05 -8.76
CA PHE A 171 3.16 13.99 -9.16
C PHE A 171 3.65 14.14 -10.59
N GLY A 172 4.95 13.93 -10.79
CA GLY A 172 5.59 13.83 -12.07
C GLY A 172 5.68 15.14 -12.87
N ILE A 173 6.55 15.11 -13.86
CA ILE A 173 6.76 16.18 -14.84
C ILE A 173 5.83 15.95 -16.02
N ARG A 174 5.25 17.01 -16.56
CA ARG A 174 4.40 16.91 -17.76
C ARG A 174 5.19 16.29 -18.90
N ILE A 175 4.65 15.27 -19.55
CA ILE A 175 5.36 14.52 -20.60
C ILE A 175 5.87 15.42 -21.73
N GLY A 176 5.15 16.51 -22.04
CA GLY A 176 5.59 17.49 -23.05
C GLY A 176 6.83 18.32 -22.64
N GLN A 177 7.11 18.43 -21.35
CA GLN A 177 8.28 19.16 -20.82
C GLN A 177 9.46 18.23 -20.54
N ALA A 178 9.19 16.93 -20.32
CA ALA A 178 10.18 15.96 -19.88
C ALA A 178 11.43 15.91 -20.76
N LEU A 179 11.29 16.10 -22.07
CA LEU A 179 12.44 16.07 -22.99
C LEU A 179 13.52 17.10 -22.62
N LYS A 180 13.12 18.32 -22.24
CA LYS A 180 14.07 19.37 -21.81
C LYS A 180 14.80 18.99 -20.52
N ASP A 181 14.09 18.32 -19.60
CA ASP A 181 14.67 17.88 -18.34
C ASP A 181 15.62 16.69 -18.54
N TYR A 182 15.32 15.79 -19.48
CA TYR A 182 16.25 14.74 -19.90
C TYR A 182 17.51 15.29 -20.55
N GLU A 183 17.38 16.28 -21.45
CA GLU A 183 18.54 16.94 -22.09
C GLU A 183 19.43 17.63 -21.04
N TRP A 184 18.82 18.29 -20.08
CA TRP A 184 19.56 18.90 -18.98
C TRP A 184 20.27 17.85 -18.12
N ALA A 185 19.57 16.77 -17.74
CA ALA A 185 20.11 15.68 -16.93
C ALA A 185 21.30 15.01 -17.62
N ALA A 186 21.20 14.78 -18.94
CA ALA A 186 22.25 14.17 -19.72
C ALA A 186 23.54 15.01 -19.75
N GLY A 187 23.44 16.34 -19.64
CA GLY A 187 24.59 17.24 -19.53
C GLY A 187 25.23 17.30 -18.13
N ARG A 188 24.72 16.54 -17.13
CA ARG A 188 25.24 16.57 -15.75
C ARG A 188 26.22 15.44 -15.48
N ARG A 189 27.37 15.80 -14.91
CA ARG A 189 28.44 14.84 -14.60
C ARG A 189 28.02 13.81 -13.55
N HIS A 190 27.17 14.22 -12.58
CA HIS A 190 26.80 13.43 -11.42
C HIS A 190 25.43 12.78 -11.55
N ILE A 191 24.78 12.92 -12.70
CA ILE A 191 23.52 12.23 -13.04
C ILE A 191 23.81 11.11 -14.02
N GLU A 192 23.13 9.99 -13.85
CA GLU A 192 23.06 8.90 -14.80
C GLU A 192 21.60 8.68 -15.20
N VAL A 193 21.23 9.12 -16.39
CA VAL A 193 19.89 8.86 -16.93
C VAL A 193 19.79 7.38 -17.28
N VAL A 194 18.95 6.64 -16.56
CA VAL A 194 18.79 5.20 -16.77
C VAL A 194 17.40 4.81 -17.29
N GLY A 195 16.39 5.63 -17.07
CA GLY A 195 15.03 5.22 -17.41
C GLY A 195 14.01 6.33 -17.48
N VAL A 196 12.78 5.89 -17.68
CA VAL A 196 11.54 6.70 -17.63
C VAL A 196 10.60 6.04 -16.65
N ASP A 197 9.95 6.83 -15.76
CA ASP A 197 8.91 6.37 -14.85
C ASP A 197 7.56 6.97 -15.20
N CYS A 198 6.50 6.20 -14.96
CA CYS A 198 5.12 6.64 -15.09
C CYS A 198 4.21 5.87 -14.13
N HIS A 199 3.41 6.60 -13.35
CA HIS A 199 2.38 5.99 -12.51
C HIS A 199 1.08 6.79 -12.60
N ILE A 200 -0.02 6.17 -13.06
CA ILE A 200 -1.27 6.87 -13.39
C ILE A 200 -2.33 6.84 -12.29
N GLY A 201 -2.21 5.95 -11.32
CA GLY A 201 -3.19 5.87 -10.23
C GLY A 201 -3.23 4.52 -9.53
N SER A 202 -4.25 4.33 -8.71
CA SER A 202 -4.44 3.12 -7.91
C SER A 202 -5.89 2.63 -8.03
N GLN A 203 -6.10 1.32 -7.86
CA GLN A 203 -7.40 0.66 -7.98
C GLN A 203 -8.01 0.81 -9.38
N LEU A 204 -7.20 0.67 -10.43
CA LEU A 204 -7.69 0.64 -11.80
C LEU A 204 -8.30 -0.73 -12.10
N THR A 205 -9.51 -0.72 -12.61
CA THR A 205 -10.31 -1.91 -12.94
C THR A 205 -10.50 -2.08 -14.44
N ASP A 206 -9.88 -1.21 -15.25
CA ASP A 206 -9.89 -1.24 -16.70
C ASP A 206 -8.45 -1.24 -17.23
N VAL A 207 -8.19 -1.98 -18.32
CA VAL A 207 -6.89 -2.07 -18.99
C VAL A 207 -6.61 -0.83 -19.85
N ALA A 208 -7.64 -0.19 -20.42
CA ALA A 208 -7.48 0.86 -21.39
C ALA A 208 -6.61 2.06 -20.93
N PRO A 209 -6.72 2.57 -19.68
CA PRO A 209 -5.82 3.61 -19.19
C PRO A 209 -4.34 3.21 -19.16
N PHE A 210 -4.05 1.93 -18.86
CA PHE A 210 -2.68 1.42 -18.87
C PHE A 210 -2.10 1.37 -20.29
N VAL A 211 -2.91 0.93 -21.27
CA VAL A 211 -2.52 0.90 -22.69
C VAL A 211 -2.21 2.30 -23.22
N ASP A 212 -3.09 3.29 -22.92
CA ASP A 212 -2.87 4.67 -23.37
C ASP A 212 -1.60 5.27 -22.71
N ALA A 213 -1.40 5.06 -21.41
CA ALA A 213 -0.22 5.52 -20.72
C ALA A 213 1.06 4.87 -21.28
N ALA A 214 1.07 3.55 -21.48
CA ALA A 214 2.17 2.81 -22.06
C ALA A 214 2.53 3.31 -23.46
N ALA A 215 1.52 3.56 -24.31
CA ALA A 215 1.74 4.11 -25.66
C ALA A 215 2.34 5.52 -25.64
N ARG A 216 1.96 6.37 -24.68
CA ARG A 216 2.54 7.72 -24.53
C ARG A 216 3.97 7.66 -24.02
N VAL A 217 4.25 6.80 -23.02
CA VAL A 217 5.61 6.56 -22.51
C VAL A 217 6.50 5.98 -23.60
N ARG A 218 6.02 5.00 -24.38
CA ARG A 218 6.76 4.43 -25.52
C ARG A 218 7.21 5.51 -26.49
N ARG A 219 6.33 6.43 -26.89
CA ARG A 219 6.70 7.54 -27.80
C ARG A 219 7.79 8.43 -27.21
N LEU A 220 7.78 8.68 -25.89
CA LEU A 220 8.85 9.42 -25.22
C LEU A 220 10.16 8.63 -25.24
N VAL A 221 10.14 7.34 -24.88
CA VAL A 221 11.33 6.46 -24.89
C VAL A 221 11.96 6.40 -26.28
N ASP A 222 11.16 6.22 -27.35
CA ASP A 222 11.66 6.22 -28.73
C ASP A 222 12.36 7.54 -29.09
N ARG A 223 11.85 8.69 -28.61
CA ARG A 223 12.47 10.00 -28.83
C ARG A 223 13.79 10.14 -28.09
N LEU A 224 13.85 9.65 -26.84
CA LEU A 224 15.05 9.70 -26.01
C LEU A 224 16.15 8.81 -26.59
N LEU A 225 15.82 7.59 -27.01
CA LEU A 225 16.75 6.67 -27.67
C LEU A 225 17.31 7.25 -28.99
N ARG A 226 16.45 7.87 -29.83
CA ARG A 226 16.90 8.56 -31.06
C ARG A 226 17.84 9.74 -30.79
N LYS A 227 17.76 10.35 -29.60
CA LYS A 227 18.71 11.40 -29.15
C LYS A 227 19.98 10.82 -28.52
N GLY A 228 20.15 9.50 -28.50
CA GLY A 228 21.34 8.84 -27.95
C GLY A 228 21.33 8.72 -26.41
N LEU A 229 20.20 8.96 -25.73
CA LEU A 229 20.14 8.75 -24.28
C LEU A 229 20.08 7.25 -23.96
N PRO A 230 20.84 6.76 -22.96
CA PRO A 230 20.98 5.34 -22.67
C PRO A 230 19.81 4.82 -21.80
N ILE A 231 18.57 4.93 -22.32
CA ILE A 231 17.40 4.42 -21.64
C ILE A 231 17.42 2.90 -21.65
N ARG A 232 17.53 2.30 -20.47
CA ARG A 232 17.55 0.83 -20.27
C ARG A 232 16.45 0.33 -19.32
N ILE A 233 15.73 1.25 -18.64
CA ILE A 233 14.64 0.93 -17.73
C ILE A 233 13.41 1.73 -18.12
N VAL A 234 12.26 1.08 -18.10
CA VAL A 234 10.95 1.76 -18.15
C VAL A 234 10.14 1.28 -16.94
N ASP A 235 9.93 2.19 -16.00
CA ASP A 235 9.07 1.97 -14.86
C ASP A 235 7.64 2.40 -15.22
N ILE A 236 6.72 1.47 -15.17
CA ILE A 236 5.31 1.73 -15.48
C ILE A 236 4.45 1.80 -14.22
N GLY A 237 5.10 1.81 -13.06
CA GLY A 237 4.45 1.90 -11.76
C GLY A 237 3.60 0.69 -11.42
N GLY A 238 2.59 0.95 -10.63
CA GLY A 238 1.58 -0.03 -10.25
C GLY A 238 0.18 0.42 -10.70
N GLY A 239 -0.80 0.16 -9.85
CA GLY A 239 -2.16 0.67 -10.04
C GLY A 239 -3.22 -0.40 -10.27
N LEU A 240 -2.83 -1.61 -10.66
CA LEU A 240 -3.79 -2.72 -10.85
C LEU A 240 -4.65 -2.91 -9.60
N GLY A 241 -5.96 -2.88 -9.81
CA GLY A 241 -6.97 -3.00 -8.76
C GLY A 241 -7.19 -4.42 -8.29
N ILE A 242 -7.97 -4.53 -7.21
CA ILE A 242 -8.50 -5.80 -6.70
C ILE A 242 -10.01 -5.69 -6.55
N ARG A 243 -10.66 -6.84 -6.41
CA ARG A 243 -12.07 -6.90 -6.08
C ARG A 243 -12.27 -6.65 -4.58
N TYR A 244 -13.02 -5.61 -4.26
CA TYR A 244 -13.52 -5.34 -2.91
C TYR A 244 -14.99 -5.70 -2.76
N ASN A 245 -15.80 -5.41 -3.78
CA ASN A 245 -17.24 -5.67 -3.85
C ASN A 245 -17.60 -6.31 -5.21
N ASP A 246 -18.01 -5.49 -6.16
CA ASP A 246 -18.53 -5.91 -7.47
C ASP A 246 -17.59 -5.54 -8.63
N GLU A 247 -16.39 -5.06 -8.32
CA GLU A 247 -15.41 -4.73 -9.34
C GLU A 247 -14.85 -6.01 -9.99
N PHE A 248 -14.54 -5.90 -11.29
CA PHE A 248 -13.91 -6.95 -12.08
C PHE A 248 -12.59 -6.44 -12.68
N PRO A 249 -11.54 -6.27 -11.86
CA PRO A 249 -10.24 -5.85 -12.36
C PRO A 249 -9.69 -6.90 -13.32
N PRO A 250 -8.90 -6.48 -14.35
CA PRO A 250 -8.22 -7.42 -15.23
C PRO A 250 -7.31 -8.33 -14.43
N ASP A 251 -7.19 -9.58 -14.87
CA ASP A 251 -6.20 -10.48 -14.28
C ASP A 251 -4.76 -10.05 -14.65
N PRO A 252 -3.75 -10.49 -13.89
CA PRO A 252 -2.35 -10.11 -14.15
C PRO A 252 -1.87 -10.44 -15.56
N LYS A 253 -2.35 -11.52 -16.20
CA LYS A 253 -1.95 -11.90 -17.55
C LYS A 253 -2.52 -10.95 -18.60
N ALA A 254 -3.79 -10.57 -18.48
CA ALA A 254 -4.42 -9.59 -19.37
C ALA A 254 -3.76 -8.21 -19.22
N TYR A 255 -3.47 -7.78 -17.99
CA TYR A 255 -2.72 -6.57 -17.70
C TYR A 255 -1.31 -6.60 -18.31
N ALA A 256 -0.56 -7.68 -18.07
CA ALA A 256 0.81 -7.83 -18.56
C ALA A 256 0.87 -7.84 -20.09
N GLY A 257 -0.02 -8.57 -20.75
CA GLY A 257 -0.10 -8.59 -22.23
C GLY A 257 -0.30 -7.19 -22.79
N ALA A 258 -1.26 -6.45 -22.25
CA ALA A 258 -1.60 -5.11 -22.71
C ALA A 258 -0.45 -4.09 -22.52
N VAL A 259 0.31 -4.21 -21.44
CA VAL A 259 1.42 -3.30 -21.14
C VAL A 259 2.69 -3.70 -21.85
N ALA A 260 3.08 -4.98 -21.80
CA ALA A 260 4.31 -5.50 -22.38
C ALA A 260 4.38 -5.28 -23.90
N ASP A 261 3.25 -5.42 -24.58
CA ASP A 261 3.17 -5.23 -26.03
C ASP A 261 3.64 -3.83 -26.48
N ALA A 262 3.39 -2.81 -25.68
CA ALA A 262 3.84 -1.46 -25.97
C ALA A 262 5.37 -1.32 -25.99
N PHE A 263 6.10 -2.16 -25.25
CA PHE A 263 7.57 -2.08 -25.11
C PHE A 263 8.32 -3.21 -25.83
N ARG A 264 7.58 -4.11 -26.48
CA ARG A 264 8.19 -5.19 -27.28
C ARG A 264 9.17 -4.63 -28.33
N GLY A 265 10.32 -5.26 -28.45
CA GLY A 265 11.38 -4.86 -29.38
C GLY A 265 12.25 -3.68 -28.93
N LEU A 266 12.00 -3.10 -27.74
CA LEU A 266 12.95 -2.17 -27.13
C LEU A 266 13.99 -2.89 -26.26
N PRO A 267 15.25 -2.37 -26.21
CA PRO A 267 16.29 -2.92 -25.35
C PRO A 267 16.13 -2.41 -23.90
N VAL A 268 14.97 -2.63 -23.29
CA VAL A 268 14.66 -2.13 -21.95
C VAL A 268 14.17 -3.24 -21.02
N THR A 269 14.42 -3.05 -19.73
CA THR A 269 13.82 -3.83 -18.65
C THR A 269 12.63 -3.06 -18.09
N LEU A 270 11.48 -3.70 -17.98
CA LEU A 270 10.32 -3.10 -17.29
C LEU A 270 10.50 -3.18 -15.79
N VAL A 271 10.22 -2.08 -15.10
CA VAL A 271 9.99 -2.06 -13.65
C VAL A 271 8.51 -1.94 -13.40
N LEU A 272 8.02 -2.72 -12.45
CA LEU A 272 6.62 -2.83 -12.07
C LEU A 272 6.51 -2.60 -10.57
N GLU A 273 5.60 -1.73 -10.13
CA GLU A 273 5.42 -1.37 -8.73
C GLU A 273 4.07 -1.87 -8.16
N PRO A 274 3.76 -3.18 -8.20
CA PRO A 274 2.51 -3.68 -7.64
C PRO A 274 2.52 -3.53 -6.12
N GLY A 275 1.44 -3.00 -5.57
CA GLY A 275 1.20 -2.94 -4.13
C GLY A 275 -0.07 -3.67 -3.77
N ARG A 276 -1.21 -2.99 -3.97
CA ARG A 276 -2.55 -3.47 -3.63
C ARG A 276 -2.85 -4.86 -4.16
N VAL A 277 -2.53 -5.15 -5.40
CA VAL A 277 -2.82 -6.43 -6.06
C VAL A 277 -2.11 -7.60 -5.37
N LEU A 278 -0.94 -7.36 -4.78
CA LEU A 278 -0.19 -8.41 -4.07
C LEU A 278 -0.71 -8.66 -2.65
N VAL A 279 -1.06 -7.61 -1.91
CA VAL A 279 -1.33 -7.72 -0.47
C VAL A 279 -2.79 -7.54 -0.07
N GLY A 280 -3.61 -6.89 -0.89
CA GLY A 280 -4.97 -6.48 -0.50
C GLY A 280 -5.83 -7.63 0.00
N ASN A 281 -6.06 -8.64 -0.84
CA ASN A 281 -6.85 -9.81 -0.48
C ASN A 281 -6.08 -10.85 0.37
N ALA A 282 -4.79 -10.63 0.58
CA ALA A 282 -3.95 -11.49 1.41
C ALA A 282 -4.07 -11.18 2.91
N GLY A 283 -4.82 -10.15 3.31
CA GLY A 283 -4.99 -9.76 4.70
C GLY A 283 -6.41 -9.42 5.08
N VAL A 284 -6.75 -9.70 6.33
CA VAL A 284 -8.01 -9.33 6.99
C VAL A 284 -7.73 -8.60 8.29
N LEU A 285 -8.68 -7.75 8.73
CA LEU A 285 -8.71 -7.20 10.09
C LEU A 285 -9.77 -7.97 10.88
N LEU A 286 -9.32 -8.70 11.90
CA LEU A 286 -10.17 -9.45 12.81
C LEU A 286 -10.57 -8.56 13.98
N THR A 287 -11.86 -8.53 14.30
CA THR A 287 -12.44 -7.67 15.33
C THR A 287 -13.53 -8.39 16.10
N GLU A 288 -13.78 -7.97 17.33
CA GLU A 288 -14.84 -8.49 18.19
C GLU A 288 -15.97 -7.48 18.34
N VAL A 289 -17.21 -7.96 18.29
CA VAL A 289 -18.39 -7.15 18.62
C VAL A 289 -18.44 -6.95 20.12
N LEU A 290 -18.31 -5.70 20.56
CA LEU A 290 -18.42 -5.33 21.97
C LEU A 290 -19.88 -5.22 22.39
N TYR A 291 -20.66 -4.47 21.61
CA TYR A 291 -22.07 -4.19 21.90
C TYR A 291 -22.90 -4.16 20.61
N THR A 292 -24.22 -4.37 20.79
CA THR A 292 -25.20 -4.16 19.73
C THR A 292 -26.27 -3.17 20.23
N LYS A 293 -26.58 -2.16 19.38
CA LYS A 293 -27.57 -1.13 19.72
C LYS A 293 -28.59 -1.04 18.58
N PRO A 294 -29.81 -1.55 18.77
CA PRO A 294 -30.91 -1.33 17.83
C PRO A 294 -31.44 0.08 17.94
N ILE A 295 -31.77 0.71 16.82
CA ILE A 295 -32.44 2.00 16.70
C ILE A 295 -33.64 1.87 15.76
N PRO A 296 -34.64 2.76 15.82
CA PRO A 296 -35.67 2.86 14.78
C PRO A 296 -34.99 3.07 13.40
N SER A 297 -35.47 2.38 12.37
CA SER A 297 -34.93 2.58 11.04
C SER A 297 -35.24 3.99 10.53
N PRO A 298 -34.24 4.75 10.02
CA PRO A 298 -34.49 6.05 9.39
C PRO A 298 -35.48 5.98 8.21
N ALA A 299 -35.60 4.81 7.58
CA ALA A 299 -36.56 4.57 6.49
C ALA A 299 -38.02 4.36 7.00
N GLY A 300 -38.28 4.53 8.28
CA GLY A 300 -39.62 4.49 8.90
C GLY A 300 -40.20 3.10 9.14
N LYS A 301 -39.58 2.01 8.71
CA LYS A 301 -40.02 0.63 8.96
C LYS A 301 -38.88 -0.24 9.51
N GLY A 302 -39.15 -0.93 10.63
CA GLY A 302 -38.21 -1.87 11.23
C GLY A 302 -37.14 -1.23 12.09
N LYS A 303 -36.06 -1.97 12.33
CA LYS A 303 -34.91 -1.54 13.14
C LYS A 303 -33.63 -1.58 12.31
N LYS A 304 -32.77 -0.60 12.52
CA LYS A 304 -31.36 -0.59 12.12
C LYS A 304 -30.51 -0.93 13.35
N HIS A 305 -29.37 -1.55 13.17
CA HIS A 305 -28.48 -1.94 14.26
C HIS A 305 -27.14 -1.22 14.14
N PHE A 306 -26.57 -0.80 15.27
CA PHE A 306 -25.15 -0.54 15.38
C PHE A 306 -24.48 -1.79 15.96
N PHE A 307 -23.49 -2.33 15.26
CA PHE A 307 -22.54 -3.31 15.79
C PHE A 307 -21.27 -2.56 16.17
N ILE A 308 -21.11 -2.31 17.45
CA ILE A 308 -19.96 -1.60 18.00
C ILE A 308 -18.86 -2.64 18.20
N VAL A 309 -17.77 -2.48 17.46
CA VAL A 309 -16.63 -3.41 17.48
C VAL A 309 -15.40 -2.74 18.10
N ASP A 310 -14.38 -3.52 18.45
CA ASP A 310 -13.13 -3.02 19.03
C ASP A 310 -12.15 -2.43 18.01
N ALA A 311 -12.26 -2.80 16.73
CA ALA A 311 -11.55 -2.14 15.63
C ALA A 311 -12.26 -0.82 15.25
N ALA A 312 -11.49 0.15 14.73
CA ALA A 312 -12.00 1.47 14.39
C ALA A 312 -11.32 2.08 13.17
N MET A 313 -11.70 3.32 12.84
CA MET A 313 -11.06 4.09 11.77
C MET A 313 -9.55 4.30 12.00
N ASN A 314 -9.08 4.28 13.26
CA ASN A 314 -7.65 4.33 13.57
C ASN A 314 -6.90 3.06 13.16
N ASP A 315 -7.58 1.90 13.09
CA ASP A 315 -7.01 0.65 12.59
C ASP A 315 -7.14 0.55 11.07
N LEU A 316 -8.32 0.89 10.51
CA LEU A 316 -8.62 0.84 9.08
C LEU A 316 -9.31 2.14 8.63
N ALA A 317 -8.54 3.12 8.21
CA ALA A 317 -9.04 4.45 7.84
C ALA A 317 -9.81 4.49 6.51
N ARG A 318 -9.64 3.49 5.64
CA ARG A 318 -10.13 3.51 4.26
C ARG A 318 -11.66 3.69 4.11
N PRO A 319 -12.53 3.07 4.91
CA PRO A 319 -13.96 3.34 4.84
C PRO A 319 -14.30 4.81 5.11
N SER A 320 -13.71 5.39 6.16
CA SER A 320 -13.94 6.79 6.55
C SER A 320 -13.35 7.79 5.57
N LEU A 321 -12.14 7.52 5.04
CA LEU A 321 -11.37 8.44 4.21
C LEU A 321 -11.80 8.42 2.73
N TYR A 322 -12.16 7.25 2.22
CA TYR A 322 -12.43 7.04 0.78
C TYR A 322 -13.84 6.49 0.50
N GLY A 323 -14.67 6.25 1.51
CA GLY A 323 -15.91 5.50 1.35
C GLY A 323 -15.68 4.05 0.86
N SER A 324 -14.47 3.50 1.09
CA SER A 324 -14.09 2.19 0.54
C SER A 324 -14.92 1.07 1.13
N TYR A 325 -15.41 0.21 0.25
CA TYR A 325 -16.08 -1.01 0.67
C TYR A 325 -15.07 -2.05 1.16
N HIS A 326 -15.43 -2.72 2.26
CA HIS A 326 -14.83 -3.97 2.70
C HIS A 326 -15.95 -4.95 3.05
N ALA A 327 -15.88 -6.18 2.55
CA ALA A 327 -16.79 -7.23 3.01
C ALA A 327 -16.50 -7.52 4.49
N ILE A 328 -17.56 -7.65 5.30
CA ILE A 328 -17.44 -7.98 6.71
C ILE A 328 -18.20 -9.28 6.94
N LEU A 329 -17.48 -10.32 7.34
CA LEU A 329 -18.01 -11.68 7.45
C LEU A 329 -17.90 -12.19 8.87
N PRO A 330 -18.91 -12.95 9.37
CA PRO A 330 -18.77 -13.66 10.63
C PRO A 330 -17.63 -14.68 10.59
N VAL A 331 -16.85 -14.76 11.65
CA VAL A 331 -15.79 -15.77 11.79
C VAL A 331 -16.36 -17.13 12.16
N GLY A 332 -17.37 -17.17 13.00
CA GLY A 332 -18.09 -18.38 13.36
C GLY A 332 -19.38 -18.56 12.55
N LYS A 333 -20.12 -19.62 12.88
CA LYS A 333 -21.40 -19.92 12.23
C LYS A 333 -22.35 -18.74 12.33
N ALA A 334 -22.73 -18.18 11.19
CA ALA A 334 -23.67 -17.07 11.12
C ALA A 334 -25.04 -17.44 11.67
N ARG A 335 -25.68 -16.53 12.42
CA ARG A 335 -27.07 -16.67 12.83
C ARG A 335 -28.01 -16.54 11.62
N ARG A 336 -29.15 -17.20 11.68
CA ARG A 336 -30.18 -17.07 10.64
C ARG A 336 -30.79 -15.67 10.63
N GLY A 337 -31.18 -15.23 9.45
CA GLY A 337 -31.80 -13.91 9.23
C GLY A 337 -30.80 -12.87 8.77
N LYS A 338 -31.31 -11.69 8.39
CA LYS A 338 -30.53 -10.51 8.00
C LYS A 338 -31.09 -9.29 8.71
N VAL A 339 -30.21 -8.42 9.14
CA VAL A 339 -30.51 -7.09 9.69
C VAL A 339 -29.71 -6.04 8.92
N THR A 340 -30.22 -4.82 8.84
CA THR A 340 -29.44 -3.69 8.36
C THR A 340 -28.60 -3.16 9.51
N ALA A 341 -27.28 -3.11 9.35
CA ALA A 341 -26.37 -2.68 10.38
C ALA A 341 -25.30 -1.71 9.87
N ASP A 342 -24.91 -0.77 10.75
CA ASP A 342 -23.63 -0.09 10.67
C ASP A 342 -22.64 -0.82 11.58
N VAL A 343 -21.45 -1.09 11.08
CA VAL A 343 -20.33 -1.61 11.88
C VAL A 343 -19.43 -0.42 12.19
N VAL A 344 -19.38 -0.07 13.48
CA VAL A 344 -18.74 1.16 13.98
C VAL A 344 -17.73 0.82 15.06
N GLY A 345 -16.67 1.62 15.13
CA GLY A 345 -15.65 1.48 16.18
C GLY A 345 -15.95 2.32 17.44
N PRO A 346 -15.01 2.32 18.40
CA PRO A 346 -15.12 3.06 19.65
C PRO A 346 -14.48 4.46 19.60
N ILE A 347 -14.08 4.98 18.46
CA ILE A 347 -13.51 6.33 18.32
C ILE A 347 -14.62 7.37 18.52
N CYS A 348 -14.33 8.42 19.29
CA CYS A 348 -15.26 9.51 19.58
C CYS A 348 -15.40 10.46 18.37
N GLU A 349 -15.86 9.91 17.25
CA GLU A 349 -16.08 10.63 15.99
C GLU A 349 -17.19 9.98 15.16
N SER A 350 -18.06 10.79 14.56
CA SER A 350 -19.16 10.31 13.70
C SER A 350 -18.66 9.66 12.40
N GLY A 351 -17.40 9.92 12.01
CA GLY A 351 -16.71 9.30 10.89
C GLY A 351 -16.19 7.89 11.18
N ASP A 352 -16.29 7.41 12.43
CA ASP A 352 -15.77 6.08 12.80
C ASP A 352 -16.75 4.97 12.42
N PHE A 353 -16.61 4.50 11.20
CA PHE A 353 -17.33 3.33 10.69
C PHE A 353 -16.45 2.47 9.81
N LEU A 354 -16.67 1.15 9.87
CA LEU A 354 -16.10 0.17 8.96
C LEU A 354 -17.10 -0.19 7.85
N ALA A 355 -18.40 -0.07 8.11
CA ALA A 355 -19.46 -0.22 7.12
C ALA A 355 -20.72 0.53 7.56
N LYS A 356 -21.50 1.02 6.57
CA LYS A 356 -22.82 1.65 6.79
C LYS A 356 -23.89 0.90 6.00
N ASP A 357 -25.11 0.85 6.58
CA ASP A 357 -26.31 0.29 5.96
C ASP A 357 -26.11 -1.11 5.35
N ARG A 358 -25.30 -1.93 6.04
CA ARG A 358 -24.89 -3.24 5.54
C ARG A 358 -25.93 -4.32 5.91
N PRO A 359 -26.48 -5.07 4.93
CA PRO A 359 -27.25 -6.28 5.25
C PRO A 359 -26.30 -7.37 5.76
N MET A 360 -26.48 -7.75 7.03
CA MET A 360 -25.61 -8.70 7.74
C MET A 360 -26.42 -9.69 8.57
N PRO A 361 -25.89 -10.87 8.91
CA PRO A 361 -26.44 -11.72 9.96
C PRO A 361 -26.52 -10.96 11.30
N PRO A 362 -27.49 -11.23 12.16
CA PRO A 362 -27.54 -10.67 13.51
C PRO A 362 -26.31 -11.06 14.32
N CYS A 363 -25.69 -10.08 15.00
CA CYS A 363 -24.52 -10.28 15.87
C CYS A 363 -24.86 -10.01 17.33
N ARG A 364 -24.03 -10.51 18.25
CA ARG A 364 -24.06 -10.26 19.72
C ARG A 364 -22.66 -9.91 20.20
N GLY A 365 -22.57 -9.35 21.41
CA GLY A 365 -21.28 -9.20 22.08
C GLY A 365 -20.51 -10.50 22.17
N GLY A 366 -19.21 -10.46 21.90
CA GLY A 366 -18.32 -11.61 21.80
C GLY A 366 -18.27 -12.30 20.42
N ASP A 367 -19.11 -11.90 19.46
CA ASP A 367 -19.00 -12.42 18.09
C ASP A 367 -17.79 -11.83 17.38
N LEU A 368 -17.04 -12.68 16.68
CA LEU A 368 -15.89 -12.26 15.88
C LEU A 368 -16.31 -11.99 14.43
N LEU A 369 -15.82 -10.88 13.90
CA LEU A 369 -16.00 -10.47 12.52
C LEU A 369 -14.63 -10.33 11.82
N ALA A 370 -14.57 -10.70 10.55
CA ALA A 370 -13.43 -10.48 9.68
C ALA A 370 -13.76 -9.40 8.65
N VAL A 371 -13.03 -8.29 8.69
CA VAL A 371 -13.06 -7.25 7.67
C VAL A 371 -12.09 -7.66 6.57
N MET A 372 -12.65 -8.05 5.42
CA MET A 372 -11.89 -8.66 4.32
C MET A 372 -11.09 -7.63 3.53
N SER A 373 -10.10 -8.11 2.78
CA SER A 373 -9.27 -7.30 1.87
C SER A 373 -8.58 -6.10 2.57
N ALA A 374 -8.19 -6.28 3.83
CA ALA A 374 -7.55 -5.26 4.65
C ALA A 374 -6.01 -5.29 4.59
N GLY A 375 -5.42 -6.14 3.74
CA GLY A 375 -3.96 -6.30 3.65
C GLY A 375 -3.23 -5.11 3.02
N ALA A 376 -3.91 -4.27 2.21
CA ALA A 376 -3.34 -3.08 1.59
C ALA A 376 -3.90 -1.81 2.21
N TYR A 377 -3.02 -0.88 2.58
CA TYR A 377 -3.40 0.43 3.14
C TYR A 377 -4.32 0.31 4.37
N GLY A 378 -4.20 -0.80 5.11
CA GLY A 378 -4.79 -0.99 6.41
C GLY A 378 -3.81 -0.54 7.49
N PHE A 379 -3.00 -1.46 8.02
CA PHE A 379 -2.03 -1.14 9.08
C PHE A 379 -1.08 0.02 8.71
N SER A 380 -0.65 0.12 7.45
CA SER A 380 0.25 1.18 6.99
C SER A 380 -0.36 2.60 7.10
N MET A 381 -1.68 2.73 7.16
CA MET A 381 -2.42 3.98 7.38
C MET A 381 -3.01 4.10 8.80
N SER A 382 -2.74 3.14 9.68
CA SER A 382 -3.25 3.16 11.05
C SER A 382 -2.63 4.29 11.87
N SER A 383 -3.34 4.73 12.90
CA SER A 383 -2.93 5.82 13.78
C SER A 383 -3.24 5.50 15.25
N ASN A 384 -2.80 6.38 16.13
CA ASN A 384 -3.11 6.31 17.56
C ASN A 384 -4.24 7.29 17.97
N TYR A 385 -5.17 7.57 17.05
CA TYR A 385 -6.29 8.46 17.36
C TYR A 385 -7.05 8.00 18.62
N ASN A 386 -7.49 8.94 19.45
CA ASN A 386 -8.00 8.74 20.81
C ASN A 386 -7.04 7.96 21.74
N THR A 387 -5.72 8.05 21.50
CA THR A 387 -4.68 7.35 22.29
C THR A 387 -4.88 5.82 22.31
N ARG A 388 -5.38 5.26 21.21
CA ARG A 388 -5.55 3.80 21.08
C ARG A 388 -4.28 3.15 20.50
N PRO A 389 -3.81 2.05 21.10
CA PRO A 389 -2.69 1.26 20.54
C PRO A 389 -3.03 0.72 19.16
N ARG A 390 -2.06 0.75 18.24
CA ARG A 390 -2.22 0.06 16.96
C ARG A 390 -2.27 -1.45 17.15
N ALA A 391 -3.04 -2.12 16.31
CA ALA A 391 -3.30 -3.55 16.35
C ALA A 391 -2.01 -4.39 16.20
N ALA A 392 -2.03 -5.62 16.70
CA ALA A 392 -1.02 -6.61 16.35
C ALA A 392 -1.14 -7.03 14.88
N GLU A 393 -0.05 -7.55 14.32
CA GLU A 393 -0.02 -8.17 12.99
C GLU A 393 0.45 -9.62 13.11
N VAL A 394 -0.24 -10.53 12.46
CA VAL A 394 0.00 -11.99 12.47
C VAL A 394 0.19 -12.48 11.05
N MET A 395 1.15 -13.37 10.83
CA MET A 395 1.32 -14.09 9.57
C MET A 395 1.02 -15.57 9.78
N VAL A 396 0.21 -16.13 8.90
CA VAL A 396 -0.16 -17.56 8.89
C VAL A 396 0.59 -18.25 7.75
N SER A 397 1.09 -19.47 8.03
CA SER A 397 1.70 -20.36 7.03
C SER A 397 1.30 -21.80 7.34
N GLY A 398 0.46 -22.39 6.50
CA GLY A 398 -0.12 -23.72 6.71
C GLY A 398 -0.93 -23.76 8.01
N ASN A 399 -0.56 -24.61 8.93
CA ASN A 399 -1.27 -24.86 10.20
C ASN A 399 -0.75 -24.06 11.41
N ARG A 400 0.19 -23.13 11.20
CA ARG A 400 0.83 -22.32 12.25
C ARG A 400 0.71 -20.83 11.92
N PHE A 401 0.83 -20.01 12.96
CA PHE A 401 0.90 -18.55 12.84
C PHE A 401 1.95 -17.98 13.80
N GLU A 402 2.45 -16.81 13.46
CA GLU A 402 3.37 -16.04 14.26
C GLU A 402 2.95 -14.58 14.36
N VAL A 403 3.17 -13.96 15.53
CA VAL A 403 2.99 -12.52 15.70
C VAL A 403 4.19 -11.82 15.07
N VAL A 404 3.98 -11.18 13.92
CA VAL A 404 5.02 -10.49 13.16
C VAL A 404 5.11 -8.99 13.49
N ARG A 405 4.19 -8.51 14.33
CA ARG A 405 4.23 -7.23 15.05
C ARG A 405 3.38 -7.34 16.30
N VAL A 406 4.00 -7.06 17.44
CA VAL A 406 3.28 -6.98 18.72
C VAL A 406 2.34 -5.75 18.74
N ARG A 407 1.22 -5.86 19.46
CA ARG A 407 0.35 -4.73 19.76
C ARG A 407 1.12 -3.66 20.53
N GLU A 408 0.92 -2.40 20.20
CA GLU A 408 1.49 -1.30 21.00
C GLU A 408 0.91 -1.30 22.41
N THR A 409 1.72 -0.92 23.37
CA THR A 409 1.26 -0.67 24.75
C THR A 409 0.91 0.80 24.91
N VAL A 410 -0.03 1.12 25.81
CA VAL A 410 -0.38 2.52 26.10
C VAL A 410 0.85 3.34 26.50
N ARG A 411 1.79 2.74 27.23
CA ARG A 411 3.03 3.42 27.67
C ARG A 411 3.92 3.84 26.50
N GLU A 412 3.94 3.09 25.42
CA GLU A 412 4.72 3.43 24.22
C GLU A 412 4.18 4.67 23.53
N LEU A 413 2.87 4.94 23.63
CA LEU A 413 2.22 6.07 22.94
C LEU A 413 2.70 7.43 23.45
N TYR A 414 3.05 7.55 24.74
CA TYR A 414 3.53 8.79 25.35
C TYR A 414 5.00 8.73 25.81
N ARG A 415 5.75 7.68 25.45
CA ARG A 415 7.15 7.47 25.87
C ARG A 415 8.06 8.68 25.58
N GLY A 416 7.78 9.43 24.51
CA GLY A 416 8.56 10.59 24.09
C GLY A 416 8.13 11.90 24.74
N GLU A 417 7.05 11.92 25.51
CA GLU A 417 6.49 13.13 26.10
C GLU A 417 7.29 13.58 27.34
N ARG A 418 7.40 14.88 27.51
CA ARG A 418 8.02 15.53 28.67
C ARG A 418 7.13 16.65 29.15
N THR A 419 6.96 16.77 30.47
CA THR A 419 6.32 17.95 31.07
C THR A 419 7.23 19.16 30.94
N ALA A 420 6.69 20.26 30.41
CA ALA A 420 7.44 21.50 30.31
C ALA A 420 7.84 22.00 31.71
N SER A 421 9.11 22.47 31.87
CA SER A 421 9.66 22.84 33.17
C SER A 421 8.86 23.93 33.86
N PHE A 422 8.26 24.86 33.11
CA PHE A 422 7.43 25.95 33.68
C PHE A 422 6.06 25.46 34.23
N LEU A 423 5.63 24.25 33.91
CA LEU A 423 4.44 23.61 34.48
C LEU A 423 4.75 22.79 35.73
N SER A 424 6.04 22.54 36.03
CA SER A 424 6.45 21.90 37.25
C SER A 424 6.18 22.87 38.42
N ARG A 425 5.32 22.47 39.38
CA ARG A 425 5.11 23.27 40.60
C ARG A 425 6.49 23.53 41.23
N ARG A 426 6.92 24.79 41.35
CA ARG A 426 7.96 25.14 42.31
C ARG A 426 7.47 24.61 43.66
N ARG A 427 8.14 23.61 44.22
CA ARG A 427 7.97 23.31 45.64
C ARG A 427 8.39 24.62 46.35
N THR A 428 7.40 25.47 46.70
CA THR A 428 7.62 26.52 47.66
C THR A 428 8.00 25.83 48.95
N GLY A 429 9.28 25.77 49.22
CA GLY A 429 9.78 25.42 50.52
C GLY A 429 9.17 26.43 51.52
N LYS A 430 8.33 25.94 52.39
CA LYS A 430 8.08 26.60 53.67
C LYS A 430 9.23 26.15 54.53
N GLY A 431 10.14 27.11 54.85
CA GLY A 431 11.01 27.06 55.99
C GLY A 431 10.20 27.14 57.27
#